data_2cda8d43e7433cd824215a16090349a2
#
_entry.id   2cda8d43e7433cd824215a16090349a2
#
_cell.length_a   1.000
_cell.length_b   1.000
_cell.length_c   1.000
_cell.angle_alpha   90.00
_cell.angle_beta   90.00
_cell.angle_gamma   90.00
#
_symmetry.space_group_name_H-M   'P 1'
#
loop_
_entity.id
_entity.type
_entity.pdbx_description
1 polymer ?
#
loop_
_entity_poly.entity_id
_entity_poly.type
_entity_poly.pdbx_seq_one_letter_code
_entity_poly.pdbx_strand_id
1 'polypeptide(L)'
;MDLFSPVTLGALELRNRIVMAPMTRSRAGAEGVPGEHVARYYAQRASAGLIVSEGIAPSADGLGYCRTPGLFSPQQIAAWQKVTDAVHEAGGLIVAQLMHVGRVASHFNKPEGAKTVAPSAIRASGEMYTDTAGMQPLDAPRALAQEEISGVIDDYRSASENAMAAGFDGVELHCTSGYLPAQFLSTGSNQRTDEYGGSVQNRVRFPLEVLAALVEGVGAGRVGMRICPDNPFNDLSDENPQETFEELLSSAAELPLAYLHAIRLPTGRVDNLDLGRRYFPDRLIGNESYSAEEAGAAVAGGELSAVSFGRPFIANPDLVHRFQTGASLAKMDVSTLYTPGPEGYTSYPSLLEA
;
A
#
# COMPACT_ATOMS: atom_id res chain seq x y z
N MET A 1 0.69 -20.82 -18.09
CA MET A 1 1.14 -19.41 -17.84
C MET A 1 2.39 -19.51 -16.98
N ASP A 2 3.34 -18.61 -17.13
CA ASP A 2 4.52 -18.56 -16.26
C ASP A 2 4.65 -17.17 -15.62
N LEU A 3 5.55 -17.06 -14.67
CA LEU A 3 5.77 -15.81 -13.89
C LEU A 3 6.25 -14.63 -14.77
N PHE A 4 6.82 -14.93 -15.94
CA PHE A 4 7.39 -13.94 -16.87
C PHE A 4 6.45 -13.61 -18.03
N SER A 5 5.30 -14.29 -18.13
CA SER A 5 4.29 -14.00 -19.15
C SER A 5 3.48 -12.75 -18.81
N PRO A 6 3.01 -11.97 -19.80
CA PRO A 6 2.21 -10.79 -19.56
C PRO A 6 0.85 -11.13 -18.92
N VAL A 7 0.25 -10.14 -18.27
CA VAL A 7 -1.10 -10.21 -17.72
C VAL A 7 -1.74 -8.81 -17.71
N THR A 8 -3.04 -8.76 -17.97
CA THR A 8 -3.83 -7.53 -17.84
C THR A 8 -4.63 -7.58 -16.53
N LEU A 9 -4.49 -6.56 -15.72
CA LEU A 9 -5.25 -6.35 -14.48
C LEU A 9 -6.04 -5.05 -14.60
N GLY A 10 -7.34 -5.16 -14.87
CA GLY A 10 -8.16 -3.99 -15.20
C GLY A 10 -7.66 -3.26 -16.45
N ALA A 11 -7.22 -2.01 -16.29
CA ALA A 11 -6.61 -1.20 -17.34
C ALA A 11 -5.07 -1.26 -17.36
N LEU A 12 -4.46 -2.06 -16.48
CA LEU A 12 -3.00 -2.15 -16.33
C LEU A 12 -2.46 -3.36 -17.13
N GLU A 13 -1.60 -3.10 -18.11
CA GLU A 13 -0.97 -4.13 -18.95
C GLU A 13 0.44 -4.45 -18.44
N LEU A 14 0.57 -5.49 -17.61
CA LEU A 14 1.82 -5.91 -16.99
C LEU A 14 2.62 -6.79 -17.96
N ARG A 15 3.91 -6.47 -18.16
CA ARG A 15 4.82 -7.26 -19.02
C ARG A 15 5.21 -8.62 -18.41
N ASN A 16 5.10 -8.78 -17.11
CA ASN A 16 5.29 -10.02 -16.37
C ASN A 16 4.44 -9.99 -15.10
N ARG A 17 4.41 -11.09 -14.34
CA ARG A 17 3.55 -11.29 -13.17
C ARG A 17 4.31 -11.08 -11.84
N ILE A 18 5.47 -10.43 -11.89
CA ILE A 18 6.28 -10.07 -10.72
C ILE A 18 5.97 -8.63 -10.36
N VAL A 19 5.39 -8.42 -9.19
CA VAL A 19 5.00 -7.10 -8.70
C VAL A 19 5.95 -6.67 -7.58
N MET A 20 6.41 -5.42 -7.60
CA MET A 20 7.10 -4.83 -6.45
C MET A 20 6.06 -4.43 -5.41
N ALA A 21 6.08 -5.10 -4.25
CA ALA A 21 5.19 -4.80 -3.14
C ALA A 21 5.48 -3.40 -2.52
N PRO A 22 4.47 -2.72 -1.97
CA PRO A 22 4.64 -1.43 -1.31
C PRO A 22 5.50 -1.56 -0.06
N MET A 23 6.47 -0.67 0.08
CA MET A 23 7.40 -0.66 1.22
C MET A 23 7.76 0.77 1.60
N THR A 24 7.42 1.19 2.80
CA THR A 24 7.90 2.45 3.37
C THR A 24 9.42 2.40 3.51
N ARG A 25 10.10 3.42 2.98
CA ARG A 25 11.56 3.50 3.03
C ARG A 25 12.07 4.75 3.77
N SER A 26 11.16 5.64 4.18
CA SER A 26 11.47 6.85 4.98
C SER A 26 12.54 7.76 4.33
N ARG A 27 12.41 8.06 3.05
CA ARG A 27 13.33 8.91 2.27
C ARG A 27 12.68 10.16 1.66
N ALA A 28 11.43 10.45 1.99
CA ALA A 28 10.85 11.74 1.64
C ALA A 28 11.58 12.87 2.40
N GLY A 29 11.65 14.03 1.77
CA GLY A 29 12.18 15.23 2.36
C GLY A 29 11.17 15.95 3.27
N ALA A 30 11.46 17.22 3.57
CA ALA A 30 10.55 18.07 4.31
C ALA A 30 9.16 18.11 3.65
N GLU A 31 8.12 18.26 4.45
CA GLU A 31 6.72 18.35 4.00
C GLU A 31 6.24 17.14 3.16
N GLY A 32 6.85 15.98 3.33
CA GLY A 32 6.46 14.76 2.61
C GLY A 32 6.73 14.81 1.10
N VAL A 33 7.69 15.63 0.65
CA VAL A 33 8.08 15.74 -0.76
C VAL A 33 9.06 14.61 -1.10
N PRO A 34 8.83 13.78 -2.14
CA PRO A 34 9.81 12.79 -2.62
C PRO A 34 11.18 13.44 -2.91
N GLY A 35 12.23 12.86 -2.31
CA GLY A 35 13.61 13.33 -2.53
C GLY A 35 14.19 12.88 -3.89
N GLU A 36 15.37 13.42 -4.24
CA GLU A 36 16.04 13.14 -5.53
C GLU A 36 16.35 11.65 -5.78
N HIS A 37 16.58 10.89 -4.71
CA HIS A 37 16.90 9.47 -4.83
C HIS A 37 15.68 8.58 -5.12
N VAL A 38 14.45 9.08 -4.91
CA VAL A 38 13.22 8.32 -5.06
C VAL A 38 12.98 7.93 -6.52
N ALA A 39 13.21 8.85 -7.45
CA ALA A 39 13.08 8.58 -8.89
C ALA A 39 14.04 7.46 -9.33
N ARG A 40 15.31 7.53 -8.95
CA ARG A 40 16.30 6.49 -9.24
C ARG A 40 15.93 5.15 -8.62
N TYR A 41 15.45 5.14 -7.37
CA TYR A 41 15.05 3.91 -6.68
C TYR A 41 13.99 3.13 -7.42
N TYR A 42 12.92 3.81 -7.85
CA TYR A 42 11.84 3.17 -8.59
C TYR A 42 12.25 2.83 -10.04
N ALA A 43 12.98 3.69 -10.73
CA ALA A 43 13.49 3.42 -12.08
C ALA A 43 14.39 2.18 -12.13
N GLN A 44 15.27 1.97 -11.14
CA GLN A 44 16.09 0.76 -11.03
C GLN A 44 15.26 -0.55 -10.95
N ARG A 45 13.99 -0.46 -10.55
CA ARG A 45 13.06 -1.60 -10.35
C ARG A 45 11.99 -1.68 -11.44
N ALA A 46 12.11 -0.87 -12.48
CA ALA A 46 11.14 -0.79 -13.58
C ALA A 46 10.98 -2.08 -14.40
N SER A 47 11.86 -3.06 -14.22
CA SER A 47 11.70 -4.41 -14.81
C SER A 47 10.54 -5.21 -14.21
N ALA A 48 10.04 -4.85 -13.02
CA ALA A 48 8.81 -5.42 -12.46
C ALA A 48 7.64 -5.22 -13.43
N GLY A 49 6.69 -6.16 -13.44
CA GLY A 49 5.43 -6.02 -14.19
C GLY A 49 4.60 -4.83 -13.70
N LEU A 50 4.63 -4.60 -12.39
CA LEU A 50 4.01 -3.44 -11.74
C LEU A 50 4.82 -3.05 -10.51
N ILE A 51 5.01 -1.77 -10.29
CA ILE A 51 5.51 -1.21 -9.02
C ILE A 51 4.32 -0.67 -8.24
N VAL A 52 4.13 -1.14 -7.00
CA VAL A 52 3.30 -0.42 -6.02
C VAL A 52 4.23 0.43 -5.18
N SER A 53 3.99 1.74 -5.15
CA SER A 53 4.83 2.69 -4.40
C SER A 53 4.80 2.41 -2.89
N GLU A 54 5.71 3.01 -2.14
CA GLU A 54 5.54 3.15 -0.69
C GLU A 54 4.22 3.84 -0.36
N GLY A 55 3.74 3.69 0.89
CA GLY A 55 2.53 4.35 1.35
C GLY A 55 2.65 5.88 1.25
N ILE A 56 1.71 6.50 0.53
CA ILE A 56 1.63 7.93 0.27
C ILE A 56 0.42 8.50 1.02
N ALA A 57 0.61 9.53 1.84
CA ALA A 57 -0.47 10.14 2.58
C ALA A 57 -1.42 10.94 1.66
N PRO A 58 -2.76 10.74 1.76
CA PRO A 58 -3.73 11.50 0.97
C PRO A 58 -3.93 12.93 1.48
N SER A 59 -3.57 13.20 2.74
CA SER A 59 -3.66 14.51 3.38
C SER A 59 -2.62 14.65 4.49
N ALA A 60 -2.46 15.85 5.07
CA ALA A 60 -1.57 16.10 6.19
C ALA A 60 -1.93 15.24 7.42
N ASP A 61 -3.22 15.03 7.69
CA ASP A 61 -3.70 14.17 8.77
C ASP A 61 -3.38 12.68 8.52
N GLY A 62 -3.16 12.30 7.27
CA GLY A 62 -2.77 10.94 6.87
C GLY A 62 -1.31 10.58 7.13
N LEU A 63 -0.43 11.55 7.36
CA LEU A 63 0.96 11.34 7.75
C LEU A 63 1.08 10.81 9.20
N GLY A 64 2.19 10.16 9.53
CA GLY A 64 2.44 9.69 10.89
C GLY A 64 3.84 9.13 11.12
N TYR A 65 4.45 8.52 10.11
CA TYR A 65 5.84 8.05 10.15
C TYR A 65 6.80 9.16 9.70
N CYS A 66 8.05 9.11 10.17
CA CYS A 66 9.05 10.07 9.74
C CYS A 66 9.41 9.88 8.26
N ARG A 67 9.61 10.98 7.56
CA ARG A 67 10.10 11.02 6.17
C ARG A 67 9.27 10.14 5.20
N THR A 68 7.94 10.13 5.37
CA THR A 68 7.01 9.49 4.43
C THR A 68 6.39 10.52 3.51
N PRO A 69 6.10 10.15 2.25
CA PRO A 69 5.60 11.09 1.26
C PRO A 69 4.10 11.34 1.38
N GLY A 70 3.68 12.49 0.85
CA GLY A 70 2.29 12.84 0.62
C GLY A 70 1.97 13.06 -0.86
N LEU A 71 0.68 13.28 -1.15
CA LEU A 71 0.16 13.57 -2.50
C LEU A 71 -1.01 14.57 -2.45
N PHE A 72 -0.86 15.61 -1.64
CA PHE A 72 -1.87 16.63 -1.37
C PHE A 72 -1.39 18.07 -1.58
N SER A 73 -0.16 18.27 -2.08
CA SER A 73 0.38 19.59 -2.40
C SER A 73 0.97 19.64 -3.82
N PRO A 74 1.00 20.82 -4.46
CA PRO A 74 1.60 20.98 -5.78
C PRO A 74 3.07 20.55 -5.84
N GLN A 75 3.83 20.77 -4.75
CA GLN A 75 5.23 20.38 -4.66
C GLN A 75 5.40 18.86 -4.63
N GLN A 76 4.52 18.16 -3.91
CA GLN A 76 4.52 16.70 -3.88
C GLN A 76 4.16 16.12 -5.25
N ILE A 77 3.13 16.66 -5.93
CA ILE A 77 2.71 16.23 -7.27
C ILE A 77 3.88 16.41 -8.26
N ALA A 78 4.52 17.57 -8.30
CA ALA A 78 5.64 17.83 -9.19
C ALA A 78 6.86 16.96 -8.90
N ALA A 79 7.09 16.58 -7.63
CA ALA A 79 8.16 15.66 -7.27
C ALA A 79 7.84 14.21 -7.68
N TRP A 80 6.59 13.75 -7.49
CA TRP A 80 6.14 12.45 -7.94
C TRP A 80 6.15 12.32 -9.47
N GLN A 81 5.86 13.40 -10.22
CA GLN A 81 5.96 13.39 -11.68
C GLN A 81 7.36 13.00 -12.16
N LYS A 82 8.42 13.50 -11.51
CA LYS A 82 9.79 13.08 -11.82
C LYS A 82 10.04 11.60 -11.56
N VAL A 83 9.34 11.03 -10.58
CA VAL A 83 9.44 9.60 -10.26
C VAL A 83 8.75 8.75 -11.32
N THR A 84 7.53 9.10 -11.69
CA THR A 84 6.75 8.38 -12.70
C THR A 84 7.40 8.49 -14.08
N ASP A 85 7.88 9.69 -14.46
CA ASP A 85 8.64 9.89 -15.71
C ASP A 85 9.85 8.95 -15.77
N ALA A 86 10.66 8.89 -14.70
CA ALA A 86 11.85 8.01 -14.66
C ALA A 86 11.49 6.52 -14.73
N VAL A 87 10.39 6.09 -14.14
CA VAL A 87 9.88 4.71 -14.23
C VAL A 87 9.39 4.41 -15.64
N HIS A 88 8.63 5.31 -16.27
CA HIS A 88 8.12 5.16 -17.62
C HIS A 88 9.24 5.19 -18.68
N GLU A 89 10.24 6.06 -18.53
CA GLU A 89 11.44 6.09 -19.37
C GLU A 89 12.20 4.74 -19.32
N ALA A 90 12.23 4.09 -18.14
CA ALA A 90 12.76 2.74 -17.97
C ALA A 90 11.77 1.64 -18.42
N GLY A 91 10.60 2.03 -18.94
CA GLY A 91 9.56 1.17 -19.47
C GLY A 91 8.72 0.46 -18.39
N GLY A 92 8.69 0.90 -17.14
CA GLY A 92 7.90 0.32 -16.05
C GLY A 92 6.48 0.90 -15.95
N LEU A 93 5.67 0.28 -15.08
CA LEU A 93 4.38 0.78 -14.61
C LEU A 93 4.45 1.00 -13.10
N ILE A 94 3.83 2.07 -12.61
CA ILE A 94 3.81 2.41 -11.18
C ILE A 94 2.44 2.93 -10.74
N VAL A 95 1.91 2.36 -9.64
CA VAL A 95 0.68 2.84 -8.98
C VAL A 95 1.00 3.44 -7.61
N ALA A 96 0.26 4.48 -7.22
CA ALA A 96 0.41 5.13 -5.91
C ALA A 96 -0.36 4.35 -4.84
N GLN A 97 0.31 3.82 -3.80
CA GLN A 97 -0.41 3.28 -2.66
C GLN A 97 -0.86 4.42 -1.73
N LEU A 98 -2.16 4.66 -1.62
CA LEU A 98 -2.72 5.67 -0.75
C LEU A 98 -2.90 5.11 0.67
N MET A 99 -2.24 5.74 1.64
CA MET A 99 -2.15 5.29 3.03
C MET A 99 -2.39 6.44 4.00
N HIS A 100 -3.56 6.44 4.64
CA HIS A 100 -3.82 7.29 5.80
C HIS A 100 -3.57 6.48 7.07
N VAL A 101 -2.57 6.85 7.86
CA VAL A 101 -2.14 6.04 9.01
C VAL A 101 -3.15 5.96 10.16
N GLY A 102 -4.11 6.88 10.21
CA GLY A 102 -5.10 6.92 11.30
C GLY A 102 -4.43 7.10 12.67
N ARG A 103 -4.72 6.20 13.61
CA ARG A 103 -4.18 6.21 14.98
C ARG A 103 -2.70 5.79 15.09
N VAL A 104 -2.11 5.29 14.00
CA VAL A 104 -0.71 4.83 14.00
C VAL A 104 0.20 6.01 13.64
N ALA A 105 0.28 6.98 14.52
CA ALA A 105 0.94 8.25 14.25
C ALA A 105 1.70 8.79 15.47
N SER A 106 2.67 9.67 15.18
CA SER A 106 3.26 10.59 16.12
C SER A 106 3.15 12.01 15.57
N HIS A 107 2.68 12.96 16.40
CA HIS A 107 2.60 14.37 16.01
C HIS A 107 3.97 14.98 15.68
N PHE A 108 5.07 14.41 16.20
CA PHE A 108 6.44 14.80 15.82
C PHE A 108 6.78 14.52 14.35
N ASN A 109 6.03 13.65 13.69
CA ASN A 109 6.22 13.28 12.28
C ASN A 109 5.18 13.93 11.36
N LYS A 110 4.37 14.85 11.87
CA LYS A 110 3.32 15.56 11.13
C LYS A 110 3.65 17.04 10.98
N PRO A 111 3.17 17.70 9.93
CA PRO A 111 3.23 19.16 9.86
C PRO A 111 2.37 19.80 10.95
N GLU A 112 2.69 21.05 11.29
CA GLU A 112 1.94 21.82 12.29
C GLU A 112 0.45 21.90 11.93
N GLY A 113 -0.40 21.68 12.91
CA GLY A 113 -1.87 21.68 12.78
C GLY A 113 -2.49 20.36 12.32
N ALA A 114 -1.71 19.42 11.80
CA ALA A 114 -2.24 18.11 11.43
C ALA A 114 -2.62 17.27 12.63
N LYS A 115 -3.72 16.53 12.51
CA LYS A 115 -4.35 15.80 13.62
C LYS A 115 -4.13 14.31 13.50
N THR A 116 -4.05 13.61 14.63
CA THR A 116 -4.15 12.15 14.67
C THR A 116 -5.60 11.78 14.89
N VAL A 117 -6.22 11.15 13.89
CA VAL A 117 -7.64 10.80 13.87
C VAL A 117 -7.85 9.29 13.70
N ALA A 118 -8.98 8.79 14.16
CA ALA A 118 -9.35 7.37 14.03
C ALA A 118 -10.88 7.22 14.04
N PRO A 119 -11.44 6.03 13.77
CA PRO A 119 -12.87 5.78 13.94
C PRO A 119 -13.34 6.05 15.36
N SER A 120 -12.53 5.69 16.36
CA SER A 120 -12.78 5.89 17.78
C SER A 120 -11.51 6.38 18.49
N ALA A 121 -11.65 7.06 19.62
CA ALA A 121 -10.53 7.61 20.40
C ALA A 121 -9.77 6.51 21.18
N ILE A 122 -9.35 5.44 20.48
CA ILE A 122 -8.63 4.29 21.04
C ILE A 122 -7.19 4.34 20.54
N ARG A 123 -6.27 4.61 21.47
CA ARG A 123 -4.83 4.62 21.18
C ARG A 123 -4.34 3.21 20.87
N ALA A 124 -3.55 3.05 19.82
CA ALA A 124 -2.84 1.81 19.57
C ALA A 124 -1.65 1.67 20.53
N SER A 125 -1.33 0.44 20.92
CA SER A 125 -0.12 0.14 21.68
C SER A 125 1.13 0.25 20.79
N GLY A 126 2.28 0.54 21.41
CA GLY A 126 3.57 0.59 20.73
C GLY A 126 4.18 1.99 20.66
N GLU A 127 5.33 2.03 20.00
CA GLU A 127 6.16 3.24 19.86
C GLU A 127 6.55 3.43 18.41
N MET A 128 6.86 4.68 18.05
CA MET A 128 7.27 5.08 16.71
C MET A 128 8.51 5.97 16.78
N TYR A 129 9.42 5.77 15.85
CA TYR A 129 10.61 6.61 15.72
C TYR A 129 10.25 7.98 15.13
N THR A 130 10.86 9.02 15.68
CA THR A 130 10.77 10.42 15.23
C THR A 130 12.16 11.02 15.11
N ASP A 131 12.38 11.85 14.08
CA ASP A 131 13.68 12.47 13.88
C ASP A 131 14.04 13.49 14.97
N THR A 132 13.04 14.09 15.62
CA THR A 132 13.24 15.16 16.60
C THR A 132 13.25 14.70 18.05
N ALA A 133 12.58 13.57 18.37
CA ALA A 133 12.40 13.12 19.74
C ALA A 133 12.74 11.62 19.96
N GLY A 134 13.28 10.93 18.93
CA GLY A 134 13.59 9.50 19.01
C GLY A 134 12.33 8.63 19.07
N MET A 135 12.40 7.49 19.78
CA MET A 135 11.23 6.63 19.99
C MET A 135 10.21 7.30 20.87
N GLN A 136 8.98 7.39 20.38
CA GLN A 136 7.86 8.01 21.09
C GLN A 136 6.66 7.07 21.07
N PRO A 137 5.86 7.03 22.15
CA PRO A 137 4.59 6.34 22.15
C PRO A 137 3.69 6.90 21.03
N LEU A 138 2.86 6.03 20.42
CA LEU A 138 1.86 6.47 19.45
C LEU A 138 0.92 7.51 20.08
N ASP A 139 0.44 8.46 19.29
CA ASP A 139 -0.50 9.48 19.77
C ASP A 139 -1.85 8.89 20.20
N ALA A 140 -2.51 9.51 21.15
CA ALA A 140 -3.92 9.27 21.40
C ALA A 140 -4.74 9.93 20.27
N PRO A 141 -5.47 9.16 19.44
CA PRO A 141 -6.25 9.75 18.36
C PRO A 141 -7.51 10.43 18.87
N ARG A 142 -7.99 11.42 18.14
CA ARG A 142 -9.36 11.93 18.24
C ARG A 142 -10.28 11.06 17.37
N ALA A 143 -11.46 10.74 17.87
CA ALA A 143 -12.49 10.13 17.04
C ALA A 143 -12.95 11.13 15.96
N LEU A 144 -13.07 10.65 14.72
CA LEU A 144 -13.72 11.43 13.65
C LEU A 144 -15.20 11.66 13.99
N ALA A 145 -15.65 12.88 13.90
CA ALA A 145 -17.09 13.16 13.88
C ALA A 145 -17.68 12.62 12.57
N GLN A 146 -18.96 12.25 12.57
CA GLN A 146 -19.59 11.63 11.39
C GLN A 146 -19.53 12.56 10.17
N GLU A 147 -19.75 13.85 10.37
CA GLU A 147 -19.66 14.88 9.33
C GLU A 147 -18.25 15.13 8.79
N GLU A 148 -17.22 14.69 9.48
CA GLU A 148 -15.82 14.80 9.02
C GLU A 148 -15.41 13.64 8.09
N ILE A 149 -16.12 12.51 8.15
CA ILE A 149 -15.76 11.30 7.38
C ILE A 149 -15.81 11.58 5.87
N SER A 150 -16.80 12.33 5.39
CA SER A 150 -16.87 12.72 3.98
C SER A 150 -15.65 13.53 3.54
N GLY A 151 -15.13 14.41 4.39
CA GLY A 151 -13.91 15.17 4.11
C GLY A 151 -12.68 14.27 3.97
N VAL A 152 -12.56 13.22 4.79
CA VAL A 152 -11.48 12.24 4.64
C VAL A 152 -11.61 11.42 3.34
N ILE A 153 -12.84 11.08 2.93
CA ILE A 153 -13.10 10.42 1.64
C ILE A 153 -12.71 11.33 0.48
N ASP A 154 -13.04 12.64 0.58
CA ASP A 154 -12.65 13.65 -0.41
C ASP A 154 -11.12 13.85 -0.49
N ASP A 155 -10.40 13.73 0.63
CA ASP A 155 -8.92 13.71 0.64
C ASP A 155 -8.38 12.54 -0.20
N TYR A 156 -8.95 11.34 -0.08
CA TYR A 156 -8.56 10.19 -0.90
C TYR A 156 -8.89 10.39 -2.39
N ARG A 157 -10.06 10.95 -2.72
CA ARG A 157 -10.42 11.31 -4.10
C ARG A 157 -9.41 12.28 -4.68
N SER A 158 -9.17 13.40 -3.99
CA SER A 158 -8.23 14.43 -4.42
C SER A 158 -6.81 13.88 -4.60
N ALA A 159 -6.35 13.01 -3.67
CA ALA A 159 -5.05 12.36 -3.80
C ALA A 159 -4.98 11.41 -5.00
N SER A 160 -6.09 10.75 -5.37
CA SER A 160 -6.15 9.89 -6.55
C SER A 160 -6.10 10.71 -7.86
N GLU A 161 -6.79 11.84 -7.92
CA GLU A 161 -6.70 12.80 -9.02
C GLU A 161 -5.27 13.37 -9.15
N ASN A 162 -4.65 13.71 -8.02
CA ASN A 162 -3.25 14.15 -7.96
C ASN A 162 -2.27 13.04 -8.41
N ALA A 163 -2.56 11.77 -8.14
CA ALA A 163 -1.77 10.64 -8.65
C ALA A 163 -1.79 10.60 -10.18
N MET A 164 -2.95 10.76 -10.80
CA MET A 164 -3.05 10.83 -12.25
C MET A 164 -2.33 12.07 -12.81
N ALA A 165 -2.46 13.22 -12.16
CA ALA A 165 -1.72 14.44 -12.53
C ALA A 165 -0.21 14.30 -12.40
N ALA A 166 0.26 13.50 -11.44
CA ALA A 166 1.67 13.14 -11.26
C ALA A 166 2.14 12.00 -12.19
N GLY A 167 1.30 11.47 -13.08
CA GLY A 167 1.66 10.45 -14.06
C GLY A 167 1.62 9.00 -13.56
N PHE A 168 1.04 8.70 -12.40
CA PHE A 168 0.84 7.31 -11.99
C PHE A 168 -0.14 6.58 -12.91
N ASP A 169 0.03 5.27 -13.09
CA ASP A 169 -0.84 4.42 -13.92
C ASP A 169 -2.16 4.07 -13.22
N GLY A 170 -2.24 4.28 -11.93
CA GLY A 170 -3.40 4.02 -11.07
C GLY A 170 -3.07 4.20 -9.60
N VAL A 171 -3.96 3.74 -8.72
CA VAL A 171 -3.78 3.82 -7.26
C VAL A 171 -4.09 2.48 -6.58
N GLU A 172 -3.55 2.27 -5.39
CA GLU A 172 -3.90 1.13 -4.52
C GLU A 172 -4.36 1.66 -3.16
N LEU A 173 -5.56 1.28 -2.70
CA LEU A 173 -5.99 1.56 -1.34
C LEU A 173 -5.26 0.63 -0.35
N HIS A 174 -4.54 1.22 0.60
CA HIS A 174 -3.95 0.46 1.69
C HIS A 174 -4.99 0.16 2.78
N CYS A 175 -5.63 -1.00 2.70
CA CYS A 175 -6.74 -1.43 3.56
C CYS A 175 -6.32 -2.54 4.54
N THR A 176 -5.12 -2.41 5.12
CA THR A 176 -4.56 -3.38 6.08
C THR A 176 -3.58 -2.73 7.05
N SER A 177 -2.84 -3.55 7.79
CA SER A 177 -1.70 -3.18 8.65
C SER A 177 -2.02 -2.13 9.73
N GLY A 178 -3.27 -2.01 10.14
CA GLY A 178 -3.67 -1.11 11.22
C GLY A 178 -3.86 0.34 10.81
N TYR A 179 -3.93 0.65 9.50
CA TYR A 179 -4.17 2.00 9.02
C TYR A 179 -5.67 2.32 8.91
N LEU A 180 -6.02 3.56 8.61
CA LEU A 180 -7.37 4.08 8.80
C LEU A 180 -8.50 3.20 8.21
N PRO A 181 -8.43 2.71 6.96
CA PRO A 181 -9.49 1.83 6.44
C PRO A 181 -9.62 0.53 7.25
N ALA A 182 -8.49 -0.09 7.64
CA ALA A 182 -8.50 -1.28 8.48
C ALA A 182 -8.98 -1.01 9.91
N GLN A 183 -8.76 0.21 10.43
CA GLN A 183 -9.28 0.63 11.73
C GLN A 183 -10.81 0.72 11.73
N PHE A 184 -11.44 1.11 10.63
CA PHE A 184 -12.90 1.10 10.48
C PHE A 184 -13.45 -0.32 10.43
N LEU A 185 -12.76 -1.26 9.80
CA LEU A 185 -13.17 -2.67 9.69
C LEU A 185 -13.14 -3.40 11.04
N SER A 186 -12.16 -3.12 11.87
CA SER A 186 -11.82 -3.90 13.06
C SER A 186 -12.66 -3.49 14.28
N THR A 187 -13.31 -4.46 14.92
CA THR A 187 -14.11 -4.24 16.15
C THR A 187 -13.25 -3.70 17.31
N GLY A 188 -11.97 -4.04 17.38
CA GLY A 188 -11.06 -3.56 18.43
C GLY A 188 -10.68 -2.08 18.32
N SER A 189 -10.79 -1.48 17.13
CA SER A 189 -10.46 -0.07 16.89
C SER A 189 -11.65 0.79 16.51
N ASN A 190 -12.77 0.20 16.14
CA ASN A 190 -14.02 0.89 15.79
C ASN A 190 -15.14 0.55 16.79
N GLN A 191 -15.38 1.46 17.72
CA GLN A 191 -16.42 1.40 18.74
C GLN A 191 -17.55 2.42 18.45
N ARG A 192 -17.72 2.82 17.18
CA ARG A 192 -18.78 3.75 16.77
C ARG A 192 -20.14 3.13 16.86
N THR A 193 -21.16 3.97 17.08
CA THR A 193 -22.56 3.58 17.16
C THR A 193 -23.43 4.21 16.06
N ASP A 194 -22.79 4.92 15.12
CA ASP A 194 -23.42 5.50 13.93
C ASP A 194 -23.31 4.53 12.72
N GLU A 195 -23.62 5.03 11.52
CA GLU A 195 -23.61 4.24 10.29
C GLU A 195 -22.22 3.80 9.79
N TYR A 196 -21.13 4.13 10.51
CA TYR A 196 -19.77 3.69 10.24
C TYR A 196 -19.24 2.71 11.30
N GLY A 197 -20.08 2.21 12.21
CA GLY A 197 -19.69 1.29 13.28
C GLY A 197 -20.77 0.30 13.67
N GLY A 198 -20.43 -0.61 14.58
CA GLY A 198 -21.31 -1.68 15.05
C GLY A 198 -21.40 -2.85 14.04
N SER A 199 -22.44 -2.93 13.21
CA SER A 199 -22.63 -4.03 12.27
C SER A 199 -21.50 -4.13 11.21
N VAL A 200 -21.32 -5.31 10.62
CA VAL A 200 -20.34 -5.53 9.56
C VAL A 200 -20.60 -4.57 8.39
N GLN A 201 -21.86 -4.41 7.96
CA GLN A 201 -22.27 -3.51 6.88
C GLN A 201 -21.85 -2.05 7.15
N ASN A 202 -21.95 -1.62 8.40
CA ASN A 202 -21.53 -0.27 8.78
C ASN A 202 -19.99 -0.14 8.79
N ARG A 203 -19.26 -1.15 9.30
CA ARG A 203 -17.81 -1.09 9.36
C ARG A 203 -17.14 -1.14 7.98
N VAL A 204 -17.71 -1.82 7.00
CA VAL A 204 -17.20 -1.87 5.63
C VAL A 204 -17.57 -0.63 4.80
N ARG A 205 -18.50 0.20 5.26
CA ARG A 205 -18.97 1.40 4.55
C ARG A 205 -17.82 2.35 4.20
N PHE A 206 -17.00 2.74 5.18
CA PHE A 206 -15.91 3.69 4.94
C PHE A 206 -14.92 3.22 3.86
N PRO A 207 -14.31 2.02 3.92
CA PRO A 207 -13.41 1.58 2.86
C PRO A 207 -14.10 1.42 1.49
N LEU A 208 -15.38 1.06 1.44
CA LEU A 208 -16.14 0.99 0.18
C LEU A 208 -16.39 2.37 -0.43
N GLU A 209 -16.75 3.36 0.37
CA GLU A 209 -16.91 4.74 -0.08
C GLU A 209 -15.58 5.35 -0.55
N VAL A 210 -14.47 5.03 0.14
CA VAL A 210 -13.12 5.41 -0.32
C VAL A 210 -12.80 4.74 -1.67
N LEU A 211 -13.06 3.44 -1.84
CA LEU A 211 -12.84 2.75 -3.12
C LEU A 211 -13.65 3.36 -4.26
N ALA A 212 -14.92 3.70 -4.01
CA ALA A 212 -15.76 4.38 -5.00
C ALA A 212 -15.20 5.75 -5.37
N ALA A 213 -14.77 6.55 -4.38
CA ALA A 213 -14.15 7.85 -4.59
C ALA A 213 -12.83 7.76 -5.39
N LEU A 214 -12.01 6.72 -5.13
CA LEU A 214 -10.81 6.45 -5.92
C LEU A 214 -11.14 6.12 -7.38
N VAL A 215 -12.16 5.27 -7.61
CA VAL A 215 -12.62 4.95 -8.98
C VAL A 215 -13.14 6.19 -9.71
N GLU A 216 -13.84 7.08 -9.03
CA GLU A 216 -14.25 8.39 -9.59
C GLU A 216 -13.04 9.24 -10.00
N GLY A 217 -11.98 9.26 -9.17
CA GLY A 217 -10.78 10.08 -9.41
C GLY A 217 -9.86 9.57 -10.52
N VAL A 218 -9.70 8.24 -10.66
CA VAL A 218 -8.73 7.66 -11.62
C VAL A 218 -9.37 6.91 -12.80
N GLY A 219 -10.64 6.60 -12.72
CA GLY A 219 -11.37 5.81 -13.71
C GLY A 219 -11.34 4.30 -13.45
N ALA A 220 -12.23 3.59 -14.17
CA ALA A 220 -12.41 2.15 -14.06
C ALA A 220 -11.13 1.36 -14.38
N GLY A 221 -10.88 0.29 -13.62
CA GLY A 221 -9.77 -0.63 -13.85
C GLY A 221 -8.38 -0.08 -13.46
N ARG A 222 -8.32 1.03 -12.70
CA ARG A 222 -7.06 1.65 -12.25
C ARG A 222 -6.89 1.67 -10.73
N VAL A 223 -7.82 1.09 -9.98
CA VAL A 223 -7.78 1.03 -8.52
C VAL A 223 -7.51 -0.39 -8.06
N GLY A 224 -6.46 -0.59 -7.29
CA GLY A 224 -6.22 -1.82 -6.53
C GLY A 224 -6.64 -1.67 -5.08
N MET A 225 -6.84 -2.78 -4.38
CA MET A 225 -7.07 -2.81 -2.93
C MET A 225 -6.13 -3.82 -2.27
N ARG A 226 -5.37 -3.37 -1.25
CA ARG A 226 -4.47 -4.25 -0.48
C ARG A 226 -5.07 -4.61 0.87
N ILE A 227 -5.18 -5.92 1.16
CA ILE A 227 -5.77 -6.47 2.38
C ILE A 227 -4.87 -7.50 3.06
N CYS A 228 -5.11 -7.71 4.35
CA CYS A 228 -4.62 -8.83 5.13
C CYS A 228 -5.64 -9.15 6.24
N PRO A 229 -6.69 -9.91 5.96
CA PRO A 229 -7.63 -10.37 6.98
C PRO A 229 -6.93 -10.98 8.20
N ASP A 230 -7.44 -10.69 9.39
CA ASP A 230 -6.94 -11.18 10.69
C ASP A 230 -5.49 -10.76 11.03
N ASN A 231 -4.96 -9.70 10.39
CA ASN A 231 -3.63 -9.19 10.68
C ASN A 231 -3.60 -8.42 12.03
N PRO A 232 -2.85 -8.88 13.05
CA PRO A 232 -2.80 -8.22 14.35
C PRO A 232 -1.87 -7.00 14.37
N PHE A 233 -1.21 -6.67 13.27
CA PHE A 233 -0.22 -5.60 13.20
C PHE A 233 -0.83 -4.24 13.57
N ASN A 234 -0.08 -3.42 14.32
CA ASN A 234 -0.53 -2.13 14.85
C ASN A 234 -1.80 -2.23 15.72
N ASP A 235 -1.87 -3.32 16.52
CA ASP A 235 -2.91 -3.50 17.53
C ASP A 235 -4.32 -3.61 16.93
N LEU A 236 -4.44 -4.24 15.75
CA LEU A 236 -5.73 -4.62 15.19
C LEU A 236 -6.25 -5.89 15.85
N SER A 237 -7.55 -5.92 16.09
CA SER A 237 -8.26 -7.15 16.49
C SER A 237 -9.70 -7.07 16.00
N ASP A 238 -10.13 -8.04 15.22
CA ASP A 238 -11.53 -8.18 14.80
C ASP A 238 -12.12 -9.47 15.39
N GLU A 239 -13.34 -9.38 15.91
CA GLU A 239 -14.02 -10.53 16.49
C GLU A 239 -14.30 -11.60 15.44
N ASN A 240 -14.74 -11.21 14.26
CA ASN A 240 -15.06 -12.10 13.14
C ASN A 240 -14.48 -11.61 11.81
N PRO A 241 -13.16 -11.74 11.60
CA PRO A 241 -12.52 -11.25 10.38
C PRO A 241 -13.00 -11.94 9.11
N GLN A 242 -13.44 -13.21 9.18
CA GLN A 242 -14.02 -13.93 8.03
C GLN A 242 -15.26 -13.18 7.50
N GLU A 243 -16.23 -12.91 8.37
CA GLU A 243 -17.47 -12.23 8.00
C GLU A 243 -17.21 -10.79 7.53
N THR A 244 -16.33 -10.06 8.23
CA THR A 244 -15.98 -8.68 7.88
C THR A 244 -15.39 -8.60 6.46
N PHE A 245 -14.47 -9.49 6.12
CA PHE A 245 -13.84 -9.46 4.80
C PHE A 245 -14.66 -10.13 3.71
N GLU A 246 -15.55 -11.07 4.01
CA GLU A 246 -16.54 -11.58 3.05
C GLU A 246 -17.49 -10.45 2.61
N GLU A 247 -18.01 -9.66 3.53
CA GLU A 247 -18.86 -8.51 3.23
C GLU A 247 -18.10 -7.43 2.43
N LEU A 248 -16.87 -7.09 2.86
CA LEU A 248 -16.03 -6.13 2.15
C LEU A 248 -15.76 -6.58 0.71
N LEU A 249 -15.32 -7.83 0.51
CA LEU A 249 -14.90 -8.31 -0.80
C LEU A 249 -16.07 -8.55 -1.75
N SER A 250 -17.22 -9.02 -1.24
CA SER A 250 -18.43 -9.17 -2.06
C SER A 250 -18.89 -7.82 -2.60
N SER A 251 -18.91 -6.79 -1.77
CA SER A 251 -19.28 -5.43 -2.19
C SER A 251 -18.22 -4.77 -3.08
N ALA A 252 -16.93 -4.94 -2.77
CA ALA A 252 -15.84 -4.39 -3.56
C ALA A 252 -15.72 -5.04 -4.96
N ALA A 253 -16.14 -6.29 -5.13
CA ALA A 253 -16.14 -6.98 -6.41
C ALA A 253 -17.11 -6.38 -7.43
N GLU A 254 -18.14 -5.65 -6.98
CA GLU A 254 -19.08 -4.91 -7.83
C GLU A 254 -18.48 -3.60 -8.38
N LEU A 255 -17.37 -3.12 -7.79
CA LEU A 255 -16.66 -1.94 -8.29
C LEU A 255 -15.68 -2.35 -9.40
N PRO A 256 -15.42 -1.47 -10.38
CA PRO A 256 -14.50 -1.75 -11.47
C PRO A 256 -13.04 -1.62 -11.04
N LEU A 257 -12.64 -2.42 -10.05
CA LEU A 257 -11.28 -2.44 -9.54
C LEU A 257 -10.33 -3.18 -10.50
N ALA A 258 -9.06 -2.79 -10.51
CA ALA A 258 -8.00 -3.45 -11.28
C ALA A 258 -7.63 -4.80 -10.69
N TYR A 259 -7.39 -4.84 -9.39
CA TYR A 259 -6.93 -6.05 -8.69
C TYR A 259 -7.22 -6.03 -7.19
N LEU A 260 -7.21 -7.22 -6.59
CA LEU A 260 -7.07 -7.43 -5.17
C LEU A 260 -5.63 -7.86 -4.86
N HIS A 261 -4.98 -7.25 -3.88
CA HIS A 261 -3.63 -7.55 -3.41
C HIS A 261 -3.70 -8.14 -1.99
N ALA A 262 -3.67 -9.45 -1.88
CA ALA A 262 -3.83 -10.16 -0.61
C ALA A 262 -2.49 -10.62 -0.03
N ILE A 263 -2.26 -10.27 1.23
CA ILE A 263 -1.13 -10.80 2.01
C ILE A 263 -1.55 -12.14 2.59
N ARG A 264 -0.84 -13.23 2.29
CA ARG A 264 -1.04 -14.50 2.97
C ARG A 264 -0.62 -14.41 4.44
N LEU A 265 -1.42 -14.96 5.33
CA LEU A 265 -1.15 -14.98 6.77
C LEU A 265 -1.40 -16.40 7.30
N PRO A 266 -0.41 -17.31 7.22
CA PRO A 266 -0.60 -18.72 7.57
C PRO A 266 -1.01 -18.97 9.03
N THR A 267 -0.77 -18.00 9.92
CA THR A 267 -1.14 -18.06 11.34
C THR A 267 -2.49 -17.42 11.63
N GLY A 268 -3.13 -16.80 10.63
CA GLY A 268 -4.44 -16.17 10.76
C GLY A 268 -5.58 -17.18 10.80
N ARG A 269 -6.74 -16.73 11.27
CA ARG A 269 -8.00 -17.49 11.30
C ARG A 269 -8.70 -17.56 9.94
N VAL A 270 -8.21 -16.79 8.94
CA VAL A 270 -8.76 -16.66 7.60
C VAL A 270 -7.71 -17.10 6.58
N ASP A 271 -8.10 -17.93 5.62
CA ASP A 271 -7.28 -18.13 4.42
C ASP A 271 -7.48 -16.95 3.45
N ASN A 272 -6.57 -15.98 3.53
CA ASN A 272 -6.66 -14.73 2.80
C ASN A 272 -6.62 -14.92 1.27
N LEU A 273 -5.91 -15.94 0.78
CA LEU A 273 -5.80 -16.20 -0.65
C LEU A 273 -7.03 -16.93 -1.19
N ASP A 274 -7.54 -17.90 -0.44
CA ASP A 274 -8.79 -18.59 -0.81
C ASP A 274 -9.96 -17.60 -0.82
N LEU A 275 -10.07 -16.77 0.21
CA LEU A 275 -11.06 -15.71 0.28
C LEU A 275 -10.94 -14.74 -0.90
N GLY A 276 -9.72 -14.27 -1.19
CA GLY A 276 -9.46 -13.37 -2.32
C GLY A 276 -9.85 -13.99 -3.66
N ARG A 277 -9.55 -15.27 -3.88
CA ARG A 277 -9.86 -16.01 -5.11
C ARG A 277 -11.36 -16.13 -5.37
N ARG A 278 -12.17 -16.28 -4.32
CA ARG A 278 -13.64 -16.36 -4.45
C ARG A 278 -14.26 -15.11 -5.07
N TYR A 279 -13.72 -13.93 -4.76
CA TYR A 279 -14.27 -12.64 -5.23
C TYR A 279 -13.48 -11.99 -6.38
N PHE A 280 -12.19 -12.31 -6.52
CA PHE A 280 -11.28 -11.74 -7.53
C PHE A 280 -10.48 -12.85 -8.25
N PRO A 281 -11.12 -13.85 -8.88
CA PRO A 281 -10.44 -15.05 -9.39
C PRO A 281 -9.37 -14.74 -10.44
N ASP A 282 -9.59 -13.75 -11.32
CA ASP A 282 -8.72 -13.45 -12.46
C ASP A 282 -7.84 -12.21 -12.24
N ARG A 283 -7.83 -11.63 -11.04
CA ARG A 283 -7.14 -10.38 -10.72
C ARG A 283 -6.65 -10.34 -9.27
N LEU A 284 -6.20 -11.50 -8.77
CA LEU A 284 -5.63 -11.64 -7.43
C LEU A 284 -4.10 -11.61 -7.49
N ILE A 285 -3.49 -10.68 -6.75
CA ILE A 285 -2.05 -10.60 -6.49
C ILE A 285 -1.79 -11.19 -5.10
N GLY A 286 -0.98 -12.26 -5.03
CA GLY A 286 -0.54 -12.83 -3.77
C GLY A 286 0.72 -12.15 -3.24
N ASN A 287 0.83 -12.07 -1.92
CA ASN A 287 2.01 -11.50 -1.25
C ASN A 287 2.44 -12.30 -0.03
N GLU A 288 3.64 -12.06 0.43
CA GLU A 288 4.35 -12.52 1.62
C GLU A 288 5.07 -13.84 1.44
N SER A 289 6.40 -13.74 1.53
CA SER A 289 7.35 -14.86 1.66
C SER A 289 7.29 -15.94 0.56
N TYR A 290 6.97 -15.55 -0.68
CA TYR A 290 7.10 -16.46 -1.83
C TYR A 290 8.55 -16.60 -2.27
N SER A 291 8.97 -17.83 -2.59
CA SER A 291 10.11 -18.05 -3.49
C SER A 291 9.70 -17.84 -4.95
N ALA A 292 10.67 -17.75 -5.87
CA ALA A 292 10.38 -17.67 -7.30
C ALA A 292 9.65 -18.93 -7.80
N GLU A 293 10.02 -20.11 -7.27
CA GLU A 293 9.42 -21.41 -7.61
C GLU A 293 7.96 -21.48 -7.14
N GLU A 294 7.68 -21.14 -5.87
CA GLU A 294 6.31 -21.09 -5.33
C GLU A 294 5.43 -20.13 -6.10
N ALA A 295 5.96 -18.93 -6.42
CA ALA A 295 5.24 -17.93 -7.20
C ALA A 295 4.92 -18.44 -8.61
N GLY A 296 5.90 -19.07 -9.26
CA GLY A 296 5.73 -19.70 -10.57
C GLY A 296 4.67 -20.81 -10.56
N ALA A 297 4.67 -21.66 -9.54
CA ALA A 297 3.68 -22.72 -9.37
C ALA A 297 2.26 -22.16 -9.15
N ALA A 298 2.10 -21.15 -8.29
CA ALA A 298 0.80 -20.53 -8.02
C ALA A 298 0.22 -19.84 -9.28
N VAL A 299 1.06 -19.17 -10.06
CA VAL A 299 0.66 -18.58 -11.34
C VAL A 299 0.32 -19.65 -12.40
N ALA A 300 1.14 -20.68 -12.52
CA ALA A 300 0.93 -21.77 -13.48
C ALA A 300 -0.35 -22.55 -13.17
N GLY A 301 -0.64 -22.76 -11.87
CA GLY A 301 -1.86 -23.40 -11.37
C GLY A 301 -3.12 -22.54 -11.50
N GLY A 302 -3.01 -21.26 -11.86
CA GLY A 302 -4.14 -20.34 -11.95
C GLY A 302 -4.67 -19.90 -10.57
N GLU A 303 -3.90 -20.11 -9.51
CA GLU A 303 -4.28 -19.67 -8.17
C GLU A 303 -4.13 -18.16 -7.99
N LEU A 304 -3.14 -17.56 -8.66
CA LEU A 304 -2.83 -16.15 -8.62
C LEU A 304 -2.60 -15.59 -10.02
N SER A 305 -3.03 -14.34 -10.24
CA SER A 305 -2.76 -13.60 -11.48
C SER A 305 -1.33 -13.05 -11.52
N ALA A 306 -0.80 -12.66 -10.37
CA ALA A 306 0.56 -12.18 -10.17
C ALA A 306 1.01 -12.40 -8.71
N VAL A 307 2.30 -12.24 -8.46
CA VAL A 307 2.88 -12.34 -7.11
C VAL A 307 3.73 -11.12 -6.82
N SER A 308 3.55 -10.54 -5.64
CA SER A 308 4.32 -9.38 -5.21
C SER A 308 5.43 -9.75 -4.23
N PHE A 309 6.57 -9.08 -4.38
CA PHE A 309 7.78 -9.27 -3.60
C PHE A 309 8.20 -7.96 -2.95
N GLY A 310 8.38 -7.95 -1.63
CA GLY A 310 8.87 -6.79 -0.89
C GLY A 310 10.38 -6.86 -0.66
N ARG A 311 10.79 -7.57 0.39
CA ARG A 311 12.19 -7.68 0.83
C ARG A 311 13.18 -8.05 -0.28
N PRO A 312 12.87 -8.97 -1.21
CA PRO A 312 13.77 -9.27 -2.32
C PRO A 312 14.09 -8.06 -3.21
N PHE A 313 13.10 -7.18 -3.50
CA PHE A 313 13.31 -5.98 -4.30
C PHE A 313 14.16 -4.91 -3.60
N ILE A 314 14.29 -4.93 -2.26
CA ILE A 314 15.12 -3.96 -1.55
C ILE A 314 16.57 -4.05 -2.01
N ALA A 315 17.14 -5.25 -1.96
CA ALA A 315 18.55 -5.50 -2.26
C ALA A 315 18.83 -5.96 -3.70
N ASN A 316 17.78 -6.20 -4.49
CA ASN A 316 17.90 -6.69 -5.88
C ASN A 316 17.06 -5.82 -6.82
N PRO A 317 17.58 -4.68 -7.28
CA PRO A 317 16.86 -3.84 -8.24
C PRO A 317 16.52 -4.60 -9.54
N ASP A 318 17.33 -5.57 -9.92
CA ASP A 318 17.21 -6.46 -11.05
C ASP A 318 16.54 -7.81 -10.71
N LEU A 319 15.63 -7.86 -9.75
CA LEU A 319 15.03 -9.11 -9.24
C LEU A 319 14.42 -9.97 -10.34
N VAL A 320 13.75 -9.37 -11.32
CA VAL A 320 13.15 -10.11 -12.45
C VAL A 320 14.21 -10.86 -13.23
N HIS A 321 15.34 -10.20 -13.54
CA HIS A 321 16.47 -10.84 -14.22
C HIS A 321 17.08 -11.97 -13.40
N ARG A 322 17.25 -11.77 -12.09
CA ARG A 322 17.77 -12.82 -11.19
C ARG A 322 16.85 -14.04 -11.15
N PHE A 323 15.55 -13.84 -11.11
CA PHE A 323 14.58 -14.94 -11.19
C PHE A 323 14.62 -15.68 -12.53
N GLN A 324 14.76 -14.95 -13.66
CA GLN A 324 14.87 -15.54 -15.00
C GLN A 324 16.12 -16.40 -15.16
N THR A 325 17.23 -15.97 -14.58
CA THR A 325 18.54 -16.63 -14.74
C THR A 325 18.89 -17.61 -13.62
N GLY A 326 18.06 -17.68 -12.56
CA GLY A 326 18.38 -18.47 -11.36
C GLY A 326 19.55 -17.89 -10.57
N ALA A 327 19.88 -16.61 -10.75
CA ALA A 327 20.98 -15.96 -10.05
C ALA A 327 20.67 -15.78 -8.55
N SER A 328 21.72 -15.84 -7.71
CA SER A 328 21.56 -15.67 -6.26
C SER A 328 21.07 -14.26 -5.91
N LEU A 329 20.22 -14.18 -4.88
CA LEU A 329 19.75 -12.91 -4.37
C LEU A 329 20.75 -12.30 -3.38
N ALA A 330 20.97 -10.99 -3.51
CA ALA A 330 21.69 -10.21 -2.52
C ALA A 330 20.85 -10.08 -1.24
N LYS A 331 21.52 -10.03 -0.09
CA LYS A 331 20.87 -9.82 1.20
C LYS A 331 20.71 -8.33 1.47
N MET A 332 19.55 -7.93 1.96
CA MET A 332 19.33 -6.56 2.39
C MET A 332 20.06 -6.27 3.72
N ASP A 333 20.57 -5.06 3.86
CA ASP A 333 21.05 -4.53 5.13
C ASP A 333 19.87 -3.91 5.89
N VAL A 334 19.43 -4.60 6.95
CA VAL A 334 18.28 -4.15 7.75
C VAL A 334 18.52 -2.83 8.48
N SER A 335 19.78 -2.48 8.75
CA SER A 335 20.14 -1.22 9.41
C SER A 335 19.88 0.00 8.55
N THR A 336 19.79 -0.18 7.22
CA THR A 336 19.56 0.89 6.23
C THR A 336 18.12 1.00 5.74
N LEU A 337 17.19 0.21 6.28
CA LEU A 337 15.81 0.17 5.80
C LEU A 337 15.10 1.52 5.85
N TYR A 338 15.31 2.26 6.92
CA TYR A 338 14.60 3.52 7.21
C TYR A 338 15.54 4.71 7.41
N THR A 339 16.83 4.58 7.07
CA THR A 339 17.79 5.68 7.14
C THR A 339 17.61 6.67 5.98
N PRO A 340 17.96 7.94 6.12
CA PRO A 340 17.94 8.89 5.00
C PRO A 340 19.08 8.59 4.01
N GLY A 341 19.01 9.22 2.83
CA GLY A 341 20.06 9.17 1.81
C GLY A 341 20.06 7.92 0.93
N PRO A 342 21.07 7.74 0.06
CA PRO A 342 21.11 6.71 -0.97
C PRO A 342 21.54 5.34 -0.47
N GLU A 343 22.22 5.26 0.70
CA GLU A 343 22.75 4.01 1.24
C GLU A 343 21.63 3.02 1.59
N GLY A 344 21.76 1.76 1.14
CA GLY A 344 20.71 0.75 1.31
C GLY A 344 19.40 1.08 0.60
N TYR A 345 19.41 2.05 -0.31
CA TYR A 345 18.25 2.49 -1.09
C TYR A 345 18.53 2.38 -2.61
N THR A 346 19.45 3.19 -3.12
CA THR A 346 19.87 3.16 -4.53
C THR A 346 21.28 2.61 -4.72
N SER A 347 21.95 2.16 -3.66
CA SER A 347 23.34 1.69 -3.67
C SER A 347 23.50 0.18 -3.90
N TYR A 348 22.42 -0.60 -3.92
CA TYR A 348 22.51 -2.03 -4.20
C TYR A 348 22.87 -2.28 -5.67
N PRO A 349 23.87 -3.16 -5.94
CA PRO A 349 24.34 -3.42 -7.29
C PRO A 349 23.34 -4.24 -8.10
N SER A 350 23.23 -3.94 -9.39
CA SER A 350 22.55 -4.73 -10.39
C SER A 350 23.55 -5.60 -11.15
N LEU A 351 23.18 -6.84 -11.49
CA LEU A 351 23.95 -7.69 -12.39
C LEU A 351 23.93 -7.18 -13.84
N LEU A 352 23.01 -6.29 -14.17
CA LEU A 352 22.89 -5.68 -15.50
C LEU A 352 23.83 -4.48 -15.70
N GLU A 353 24.39 -3.95 -14.60
CA GLU A 353 25.32 -2.81 -14.61
C GLU A 353 26.78 -3.24 -14.41
N ALA A 354 27.07 -4.55 -14.37
CA ALA A 354 28.39 -5.13 -14.16
C ALA A 354 29.18 -5.38 -15.45
#